data_bbab74da77bcdecd1ec50c30984b1c39
#
_entry.id   bbab74da77bcdecd1ec50c30984b1c39
#
_cell.length_a   1.000
_cell.length_b   1.000
_cell.length_c   1.000
_cell.angle_alpha   90.00
_cell.angle_beta   90.00
_cell.angle_gamma   90.00
#
_symmetry.space_group_name_H-M   'P 1'
#
loop_
_entity.id
_entity.type
_entity.pdbx_description
1 polymer ?
#
loop_
_entity_poly.entity_id
_entity_poly.type
_entity_poly.pdbx_seq_one_letter_code
_entity_poly.pdbx_strand_id
1 'polypeptide(L)'
;GADFSKVNTTYVRQCPSFASAYCLVELTKDGIRGELKAPNAEATGEEKKHIELRENVESWLDKACGEIEEEIKAPSQIESLLKGNHIADFFNYIQMQATGADISVCALNNNLFSFSKEVTIREILASYQYPNSLCVVEIDEEGLKSALERTAEFFSLTQWGPTIDQKFLCPKMEMYNYDYYYGIEYEFDISKKVGERVTKLRYKGEEIGSRKLSLVLNNYRITGAGGYDIYPKCKVIRILDKDVQDLSVEYLLKHKGKPLSWPKAEFSTKGYSIDTESHK
;
A
#
# COMPACT_ATOMS: atom_id res chain seq x y z
N GLY A 1 -3.50 7.77 24.58
CA GLY A 1 -4.35 6.98 25.43
C GLY A 1 -5.78 7.44 25.26
N ALA A 2 -6.65 6.48 25.05
CA ALA A 2 -8.05 6.78 24.79
C ALA A 2 -8.76 7.13 26.12
N ASP A 3 -8.91 8.41 26.39
CA ASP A 3 -9.72 8.86 27.51
C ASP A 3 -11.20 8.85 27.16
N PHE A 4 -12.05 8.51 28.16
CA PHE A 4 -13.49 8.62 28.00
C PHE A 4 -13.85 10.10 27.98
N SER A 5 -14.04 10.64 26.79
CA SER A 5 -14.27 12.06 26.57
C SER A 5 -15.74 12.36 26.29
N LYS A 6 -16.18 13.54 26.70
CA LYS A 6 -17.51 14.04 26.41
C LYS A 6 -17.41 15.19 25.42
N VAL A 7 -18.04 15.02 24.26
CA VAL A 7 -18.15 16.06 23.24
C VAL A 7 -19.62 16.50 23.18
N ASN A 8 -19.92 17.69 23.67
CA ASN A 8 -21.27 18.16 23.91
C ASN A 8 -22.04 17.22 24.87
N THR A 9 -23.11 16.58 24.38
CA THR A 9 -23.90 15.60 25.12
C THR A 9 -23.48 14.15 24.85
N THR A 10 -22.54 13.92 23.94
CA THR A 10 -22.11 12.59 23.48
C THR A 10 -20.85 12.13 24.19
N TYR A 11 -20.88 10.93 24.71
CA TYR A 11 -19.68 10.26 25.24
C TYR A 11 -18.99 9.51 24.10
N VAL A 12 -17.68 9.76 23.94
CA VAL A 12 -16.86 9.14 22.90
C VAL A 12 -15.76 8.32 23.53
N ARG A 13 -15.61 7.08 23.06
CA ARG A 13 -14.52 6.20 23.47
C ARG A 13 -14.03 5.39 22.28
N GLN A 14 -12.72 5.29 22.17
CA GLN A 14 -12.06 4.36 21.25
C GLN A 14 -11.20 3.40 22.04
N CYS A 15 -11.43 2.10 21.88
CA CYS A 15 -10.58 1.08 22.46
C CYS A 15 -9.25 1.00 21.70
N PRO A 16 -8.16 0.59 22.37
CA PRO A 16 -6.89 0.30 21.71
C PRO A 16 -7.02 -0.81 20.66
N SER A 17 -6.07 -0.86 19.74
CA SER A 17 -6.01 -1.89 18.69
C SER A 17 -5.67 -3.27 19.28
N PHE A 18 -5.88 -4.31 18.46
CA PHE A 18 -5.55 -5.71 18.75
C PHE A 18 -6.29 -6.31 19.96
N ALA A 19 -7.51 -5.83 20.23
CA ALA A 19 -8.30 -6.27 21.39
C ALA A 19 -7.54 -6.23 22.74
N SER A 20 -6.53 -5.36 22.87
CA SER A 20 -5.71 -5.23 24.09
C SER A 20 -6.47 -4.64 25.28
N ALA A 21 -7.63 -4.03 25.03
CA ALA A 21 -8.58 -3.63 26.05
C ALA A 21 -9.99 -3.50 25.48
N TYR A 22 -11.00 -3.59 26.34
CA TYR A 22 -12.39 -3.27 26.00
C TYR A 22 -12.91 -2.14 26.89
N CYS A 23 -13.93 -1.44 26.45
CA CYS A 23 -14.59 -0.40 27.23
C CYS A 23 -15.84 -0.96 27.90
N LEU A 24 -15.83 -0.98 29.23
CA LEU A 24 -17.04 -1.22 30.01
C LEU A 24 -17.77 0.11 30.20
N VAL A 25 -19.03 0.19 29.77
CA VAL A 25 -19.87 1.38 29.93
C VAL A 25 -21.00 1.05 30.87
N GLU A 26 -21.10 1.77 31.98
CA GLU A 26 -22.16 1.65 32.97
C GLU A 26 -23.10 2.83 32.88
N LEU A 27 -24.40 2.54 32.75
CA LEU A 27 -25.46 3.53 32.83
C LEU A 27 -26.00 3.53 34.27
N THR A 28 -25.84 4.61 34.97
CA THR A 28 -26.29 4.78 36.36
C THR A 28 -27.35 5.89 36.44
N LYS A 29 -28.03 6.00 37.58
CA LYS A 29 -28.98 7.11 37.84
C LYS A 29 -28.27 8.48 37.81
N ASP A 30 -26.94 8.48 38.10
CA ASP A 30 -26.11 9.68 38.17
C ASP A 30 -25.40 9.99 36.86
N GLY A 31 -25.61 9.18 35.83
CA GLY A 31 -25.03 9.37 34.48
C GLY A 31 -24.32 8.16 33.93
N ILE A 32 -23.40 8.40 32.97
CA ILE A 32 -22.66 7.40 32.23
C ILE A 32 -21.22 7.37 32.75
N ARG A 33 -20.71 6.17 33.07
CA ARG A 33 -19.32 5.93 33.41
C ARG A 33 -18.69 4.98 32.40
N GLY A 34 -17.44 5.23 32.02
CA GLY A 34 -16.70 4.36 31.12
C GLY A 34 -15.32 4.02 31.66
N GLU A 35 -14.98 2.74 31.63
CA GLU A 35 -13.70 2.22 32.08
C GLU A 35 -13.07 1.34 31.02
N LEU A 36 -11.75 1.44 30.79
CA LEU A 36 -11.01 0.48 29.99
C LEU A 36 -10.56 -0.68 30.88
N LYS A 37 -10.89 -1.89 30.44
CA LYS A 37 -10.47 -3.14 31.11
C LYS A 37 -9.61 -3.98 30.18
N ALA A 38 -8.60 -4.60 30.73
CA ALA A 38 -7.87 -5.63 30.03
C ALA A 38 -8.77 -6.86 29.83
N PRO A 39 -8.68 -7.58 28.70
CA PRO A 39 -9.38 -8.83 28.52
C PRO A 39 -8.98 -9.84 29.61
N ASN A 40 -9.95 -10.58 30.12
CA ASN A 40 -9.64 -11.72 30.98
C ASN A 40 -9.10 -12.87 30.12
N ALA A 41 -7.99 -13.48 30.53
CA ALA A 41 -7.39 -14.61 29.83
C ALA A 41 -8.08 -15.96 30.13
N GLU A 42 -9.11 -16.00 30.98
CA GLU A 42 -9.85 -17.22 31.25
C GLU A 42 -10.74 -17.59 30.08
N ALA A 43 -10.47 -18.76 29.48
CA ALA A 43 -11.24 -19.32 28.40
C ALA A 43 -12.66 -19.67 28.85
N THR A 44 -13.63 -19.21 28.08
CA THR A 44 -15.03 -19.61 28.26
C THR A 44 -15.33 -20.80 27.34
N GLY A 45 -16.36 -21.62 27.64
CA GLY A 45 -16.66 -22.85 26.88
C GLY A 45 -17.02 -22.68 25.39
N GLU A 46 -17.04 -21.45 24.86
CA GLU A 46 -17.21 -21.17 23.43
C GLU A 46 -15.90 -21.23 22.62
N GLU A 47 -14.77 -21.46 23.29
CA GLU A 47 -13.44 -21.46 22.72
C GLU A 47 -13.28 -22.45 21.56
N LYS A 48 -13.92 -23.62 21.61
CA LYS A 48 -13.83 -24.65 20.56
C LYS A 48 -14.27 -24.16 19.20
N LYS A 49 -15.40 -23.43 19.13
CA LYS A 49 -15.89 -22.87 17.85
C LYS A 49 -14.93 -21.82 17.28
N HIS A 50 -14.37 -20.98 18.13
CA HIS A 50 -13.40 -19.96 17.71
C HIS A 50 -12.07 -20.58 17.29
N ILE A 51 -11.62 -21.65 17.96
CA ILE A 51 -10.43 -22.39 17.56
C ILE A 51 -10.65 -23.02 16.19
N GLU A 52 -11.76 -23.75 15.98
CA GLU A 52 -12.08 -24.39 14.71
C GLU A 52 -12.19 -23.35 13.56
N LEU A 53 -12.88 -22.23 13.80
CA LEU A 53 -12.95 -21.15 12.82
C LEU A 53 -11.57 -20.60 12.48
N ARG A 54 -10.74 -20.36 13.49
CA ARG A 54 -9.37 -19.87 13.30
C ARG A 54 -8.53 -20.85 12.49
N GLU A 55 -8.58 -22.14 12.83
CA GLU A 55 -7.83 -23.19 12.11
C GLU A 55 -8.27 -23.28 10.64
N ASN A 56 -9.57 -23.16 10.37
CA ASN A 56 -10.11 -23.14 9.01
C ASN A 56 -9.61 -21.90 8.21
N VAL A 57 -9.62 -20.71 8.84
CA VAL A 57 -9.13 -19.46 8.23
C VAL A 57 -7.63 -19.54 7.99
N GLU A 58 -6.84 -19.99 8.97
CA GLU A 58 -5.39 -20.14 8.82
C GLU A 58 -5.08 -21.13 7.68
N SER A 59 -5.75 -22.31 7.67
CA SER A 59 -5.58 -23.28 6.61
C SER A 59 -5.98 -22.74 5.22
N TRP A 60 -6.99 -21.87 5.14
CA TRP A 60 -7.36 -21.23 3.88
C TRP A 60 -6.33 -20.19 3.45
N LEU A 61 -5.83 -19.39 4.37
CA LEU A 61 -4.79 -18.37 4.10
C LEU A 61 -3.49 -19.00 3.58
N ASP A 62 -3.12 -20.19 4.09
CA ASP A 62 -1.89 -20.88 3.72
C ASP A 62 -2.00 -21.69 2.42
N LYS A 63 -3.16 -21.66 1.77
CA LYS A 63 -3.31 -22.29 0.45
C LYS A 63 -2.52 -21.54 -0.61
N ALA A 64 -1.71 -22.28 -1.36
CA ALA A 64 -1.07 -21.77 -2.56
C ALA A 64 -2.11 -21.44 -3.62
N CYS A 65 -2.10 -20.19 -4.10
CA CYS A 65 -2.97 -19.72 -5.18
C CYS A 65 -2.27 -19.68 -6.54
N GLY A 66 -0.95 -19.76 -6.61
CA GLY A 66 -0.19 -19.83 -7.85
C GLY A 66 1.30 -19.96 -7.62
N GLU A 67 2.04 -19.96 -8.71
CA GLU A 67 3.49 -20.13 -8.71
C GLU A 67 4.17 -18.96 -9.42
N ILE A 68 5.36 -18.57 -8.93
CA ILE A 68 6.23 -17.56 -9.55
C ILE A 68 7.61 -18.16 -9.84
N GLU A 69 8.31 -17.64 -10.85
CA GLU A 69 9.60 -18.16 -11.27
C GLU A 69 10.66 -18.10 -10.15
N GLU A 70 10.69 -17.00 -9.41
CA GLU A 70 11.67 -16.76 -8.35
C GLU A 70 11.00 -16.21 -7.09
N GLU A 71 11.47 -16.64 -5.92
CA GLU A 71 11.10 -16.05 -4.63
C GLU A 71 11.42 -14.56 -4.60
N ILE A 72 10.49 -13.75 -4.10
CA ILE A 72 10.70 -12.30 -3.93
C ILE A 72 10.86 -12.01 -2.44
N LYS A 73 12.07 -11.67 -2.03
CA LYS A 73 12.35 -11.26 -0.65
C LYS A 73 11.93 -9.81 -0.43
N ALA A 74 11.30 -9.56 0.72
CA ALA A 74 10.96 -8.19 1.13
C ALA A 74 12.24 -7.37 1.33
N PRO A 75 12.40 -6.25 0.62
CA PRO A 75 13.51 -5.32 0.87
C PRO A 75 13.25 -4.55 2.18
N SER A 76 14.26 -3.81 2.64
CA SER A 76 14.01 -2.78 3.64
C SER A 76 13.12 -1.66 3.06
N GLN A 77 12.47 -0.88 3.92
CA GLN A 77 11.59 0.22 3.45
C GLN A 77 12.33 1.18 2.53
N ILE A 78 13.51 1.65 2.95
CA ILE A 78 14.28 2.61 2.15
C ILE A 78 14.77 1.99 0.83
N GLU A 79 15.17 0.73 0.80
CA GLU A 79 15.53 0.04 -0.44
C GLU A 79 14.36 -0.09 -1.39
N SER A 80 13.17 -0.39 -0.86
CA SER A 80 11.93 -0.44 -1.63
C SER A 80 11.64 0.90 -2.34
N LEU A 81 11.86 2.02 -1.66
CA LEU A 81 11.67 3.34 -2.24
C LEU A 81 12.74 3.68 -3.30
N LEU A 82 14.00 3.31 -3.02
CA LEU A 82 15.14 3.68 -3.88
C LEU A 82 15.29 2.79 -5.12
N LYS A 83 14.95 1.51 -4.99
CA LYS A 83 15.20 0.48 -6.03
C LYS A 83 13.92 -0.14 -6.60
N GLY A 84 12.76 0.22 -6.05
CA GLY A 84 11.47 -0.41 -6.38
C GLY A 84 11.16 -1.64 -5.55
N ASN A 85 9.95 -2.13 -5.77
CA ASN A 85 9.46 -3.31 -5.09
C ASN A 85 8.75 -4.22 -6.09
N HIS A 86 9.32 -5.39 -6.33
CA HIS A 86 8.81 -6.30 -7.35
C HIS A 86 7.43 -6.89 -7.00
N ILE A 87 7.00 -6.84 -5.74
CA ILE A 87 5.63 -7.17 -5.33
C ILE A 87 4.66 -6.01 -5.71
N ALA A 88 5.10 -4.75 -5.61
CA ALA A 88 4.32 -3.65 -6.14
C ALA A 88 4.17 -3.74 -7.67
N ASP A 89 5.23 -4.15 -8.37
CA ASP A 89 5.16 -4.42 -9.82
C ASP A 89 4.12 -5.50 -10.13
N PHE A 90 4.02 -6.56 -9.32
CA PHE A 90 3.00 -7.60 -9.45
C PHE A 90 1.59 -7.03 -9.38
N PHE A 91 1.26 -6.27 -8.33
CA PHE A 91 -0.07 -5.70 -8.19
C PHE A 91 -0.38 -4.72 -9.32
N ASN A 92 0.57 -3.88 -9.70
CA ASN A 92 0.42 -2.98 -10.83
C ASN A 92 0.19 -3.73 -12.14
N TYR A 93 0.95 -4.79 -12.39
CA TYR A 93 0.77 -5.65 -13.56
C TYR A 93 -0.64 -6.25 -13.60
N ILE A 94 -1.12 -6.81 -12.49
CA ILE A 94 -2.48 -7.35 -12.38
C ILE A 94 -3.55 -6.28 -12.65
N GLN A 95 -3.39 -5.10 -12.06
CA GLN A 95 -4.30 -3.97 -12.28
C GLN A 95 -4.38 -3.59 -13.77
N MET A 96 -3.24 -3.53 -14.45
CA MET A 96 -3.20 -3.27 -15.90
C MET A 96 -3.84 -4.40 -16.70
N GLN A 97 -3.58 -5.66 -16.38
CA GLN A 97 -4.21 -6.80 -17.04
C GLN A 97 -5.74 -6.79 -16.88
N ALA A 98 -6.23 -6.41 -15.70
CA ALA A 98 -7.67 -6.35 -15.41
C ALA A 98 -8.37 -5.17 -16.09
N THR A 99 -7.66 -4.08 -16.34
CA THR A 99 -8.26 -2.82 -16.81
C THR A 99 -7.88 -2.43 -18.22
N GLY A 100 -6.75 -2.88 -18.74
CA GLY A 100 -6.18 -2.39 -20.00
C GLY A 100 -5.71 -0.93 -19.93
N ALA A 101 -5.48 -0.39 -18.74
CA ALA A 101 -4.96 0.96 -18.57
C ALA A 101 -3.50 1.07 -19.04
N ASP A 102 -3.10 2.27 -19.47
CA ASP A 102 -1.72 2.56 -19.91
C ASP A 102 -0.73 2.55 -18.77
N ILE A 103 -1.17 3.01 -17.58
CA ILE A 103 -0.36 3.19 -16.38
C ILE A 103 -1.11 2.58 -15.20
N SER A 104 -0.37 2.07 -14.24
CA SER A 104 -0.90 1.61 -12.96
C SER A 104 -0.14 2.21 -11.80
N VAL A 105 -0.85 2.42 -10.71
CA VAL A 105 -0.27 2.85 -9.43
C VAL A 105 -0.85 2.04 -8.29
N CYS A 106 0.00 1.58 -7.40
CA CYS A 106 -0.40 0.93 -6.16
C CYS A 106 0.52 1.35 -5.00
N ALA A 107 0.03 1.18 -3.79
CA ALA A 107 0.81 1.28 -2.57
C ALA A 107 0.78 -0.05 -1.81
N LEU A 108 1.82 -0.35 -1.08
CA LEU A 108 1.93 -1.56 -0.27
C LEU A 108 1.60 -1.26 1.21
N ASN A 109 1.48 -2.31 2.00
CA ASN A 109 1.33 -2.21 3.46
C ASN A 109 2.54 -1.50 4.09
N ASN A 110 2.36 -0.97 5.31
CA ASN A 110 3.45 -0.44 6.13
C ASN A 110 4.56 -1.46 6.38
N ASN A 111 4.22 -2.73 6.53
CA ASN A 111 5.17 -3.82 6.59
C ASN A 111 5.28 -4.46 5.21
N LEU A 112 6.50 -4.62 4.72
CA LEU A 112 6.75 -5.31 3.48
C LEU A 112 6.85 -6.81 3.74
N PHE A 113 6.24 -7.60 2.87
CA PHE A 113 6.23 -9.07 2.94
C PHE A 113 6.98 -9.65 1.75
N SER A 114 7.37 -10.92 1.86
CA SER A 114 7.99 -11.71 0.78
C SER A 114 6.93 -12.50 0.04
N PHE A 115 7.20 -12.89 -1.20
CA PHE A 115 6.47 -13.93 -1.90
C PHE A 115 7.35 -15.17 -2.04
N SER A 116 6.85 -16.31 -1.58
CA SER A 116 7.44 -17.61 -1.84
C SER A 116 7.19 -18.04 -3.30
N LYS A 117 7.90 -19.05 -3.78
CA LYS A 117 7.66 -19.58 -5.14
C LYS A 117 6.23 -20.09 -5.31
N GLU A 118 5.68 -20.73 -4.28
CA GLU A 118 4.26 -21.09 -4.19
C GLU A 118 3.55 -19.99 -3.42
N VAL A 119 3.07 -18.97 -4.14
CA VAL A 119 2.42 -17.81 -3.51
C VAL A 119 1.12 -18.21 -2.83
N THR A 120 0.98 -17.87 -1.57
CA THR A 120 -0.21 -18.16 -0.77
C THR A 120 -1.19 -17.00 -0.76
N ILE A 121 -2.45 -17.27 -0.41
CA ILE A 121 -3.46 -16.24 -0.19
C ILE A 121 -3.00 -15.26 0.91
N ARG A 122 -2.37 -15.77 1.97
CA ARG A 122 -1.79 -14.98 3.07
C ARG A 122 -0.81 -13.93 2.57
N GLU A 123 0.11 -14.30 1.68
CA GLU A 123 1.13 -13.39 1.16
C GLU A 123 0.50 -12.25 0.34
N ILE A 124 -0.53 -12.55 -0.44
CA ILE A 124 -1.29 -11.53 -1.17
C ILE A 124 -1.98 -10.56 -0.21
N LEU A 125 -2.77 -11.08 0.75
CA LEU A 125 -3.55 -10.26 1.68
C LEU A 125 -2.64 -9.45 2.63
N ALA A 126 -1.50 -10.00 3.04
CA ALA A 126 -0.54 -9.29 3.87
C ALA A 126 0.13 -8.14 3.12
N SER A 127 0.46 -8.32 1.84
CA SER A 127 1.15 -7.31 1.03
C SER A 127 0.23 -6.18 0.59
N TYR A 128 -1.04 -6.48 0.28
CA TYR A 128 -2.06 -5.50 -0.09
C TYR A 128 -3.23 -5.60 0.89
N GLN A 129 -3.16 -4.84 1.97
CA GLN A 129 -3.98 -5.04 3.17
C GLN A 129 -5.46 -4.65 3.02
N TYR A 130 -5.76 -3.66 2.17
CA TYR A 130 -7.10 -3.08 2.10
C TYR A 130 -7.88 -3.59 0.88
N PRO A 131 -9.15 -4.00 1.06
CA PRO A 131 -10.02 -4.39 -0.05
C PRO A 131 -10.47 -3.15 -0.82
N ASN A 132 -9.60 -2.67 -1.68
CA ASN A 132 -9.83 -1.47 -2.49
C ASN A 132 -10.28 -1.87 -3.90
N SER A 133 -11.41 -1.33 -4.35
CA SER A 133 -11.85 -1.40 -5.74
C SER A 133 -10.97 -0.51 -6.64
N LEU A 134 -11.02 -0.74 -7.94
CA LEU A 134 -10.21 -0.05 -8.93
C LEU A 134 -10.98 1.05 -9.65
N CYS A 135 -10.29 2.14 -9.93
CA CYS A 135 -10.78 3.25 -10.72
C CYS A 135 -9.78 3.54 -11.86
N VAL A 136 -10.27 3.70 -13.08
CA VAL A 136 -9.45 4.15 -14.22
C VAL A 136 -9.79 5.61 -14.49
N VAL A 137 -8.76 6.45 -14.53
CA VAL A 137 -8.88 7.89 -14.79
C VAL A 137 -8.06 8.31 -15.98
N GLU A 138 -8.40 9.44 -16.58
CA GLU A 138 -7.60 10.13 -17.59
C GLU A 138 -6.64 11.10 -16.89
N ILE A 139 -5.35 11.01 -17.22
CA ILE A 139 -4.31 11.86 -16.65
C ILE A 139 -3.38 12.38 -17.75
N ASP A 140 -2.89 13.60 -17.59
CA ASP A 140 -1.87 14.20 -18.46
C ASP A 140 -0.49 14.22 -17.79
N GLU A 141 0.50 14.70 -18.52
CA GLU A 141 1.88 14.78 -18.03
C GLU A 141 2.01 15.64 -16.78
N GLU A 142 1.33 16.77 -16.72
CA GLU A 142 1.37 17.68 -15.57
C GLU A 142 0.78 17.00 -14.31
N GLY A 143 -0.38 16.37 -14.47
CA GLY A 143 -1.03 15.63 -13.39
C GLY A 143 -0.18 14.46 -12.90
N LEU A 144 0.40 13.70 -13.83
CA LEU A 144 1.27 12.57 -13.50
C LEU A 144 2.54 13.04 -12.80
N LYS A 145 3.16 14.13 -13.28
CA LYS A 145 4.31 14.75 -12.63
C LYS A 145 3.98 15.23 -11.22
N SER A 146 2.84 15.86 -11.04
CA SER A 146 2.36 16.29 -9.72
C SER A 146 2.23 15.12 -8.75
N ALA A 147 1.67 13.99 -9.19
CA ALA A 147 1.55 12.79 -8.37
C ALA A 147 2.91 12.16 -8.04
N LEU A 148 3.83 12.11 -8.99
CA LEU A 148 5.20 11.65 -8.78
C LEU A 148 5.98 12.55 -7.80
N GLU A 149 5.83 13.88 -7.90
CA GLU A 149 6.45 14.82 -6.95
C GLU A 149 5.93 14.59 -5.53
N ARG A 150 4.62 14.32 -5.37
CA ARG A 150 4.07 13.93 -4.07
C ARG A 150 4.69 12.65 -3.54
N THR A 151 4.90 11.65 -4.39
CA THR A 151 5.61 10.42 -4.02
C THR A 151 7.06 10.70 -3.64
N ALA A 152 7.75 11.57 -4.38
CA ALA A 152 9.13 11.93 -4.10
C ALA A 152 9.34 12.67 -2.77
N GLU A 153 8.29 13.21 -2.14
CA GLU A 153 8.36 13.80 -0.80
C GLU A 153 8.77 12.81 0.29
N PHE A 154 8.61 11.50 0.05
CA PHE A 154 9.00 10.47 1.02
C PHE A 154 10.51 10.41 1.27
N PHE A 155 11.31 10.93 0.35
CA PHE A 155 12.75 10.94 0.52
C PHE A 155 13.25 12.13 1.34
N SER A 156 14.19 11.87 2.23
CA SER A 156 15.00 12.87 2.91
C SER A 156 16.47 12.49 2.80
N LEU A 157 17.37 13.47 2.77
CA LEU A 157 18.82 13.27 2.76
C LEU A 157 19.40 13.67 4.11
N THR A 158 20.22 12.79 4.66
CA THR A 158 21.02 13.04 5.86
C THR A 158 22.50 12.94 5.52
N GLN A 159 23.36 13.29 6.47
CA GLN A 159 24.80 13.05 6.33
C GLN A 159 25.18 11.56 6.17
N TRP A 160 24.27 10.66 6.48
CA TRP A 160 24.44 9.19 6.40
C TRP A 160 23.81 8.60 5.13
N GLY A 161 23.28 9.43 4.25
CA GLY A 161 22.62 9.01 3.01
C GLY A 161 21.11 9.21 3.02
N PRO A 162 20.40 8.58 2.05
CA PRO A 162 18.97 8.69 1.90
C PRO A 162 18.20 8.00 3.02
N THR A 163 17.13 8.62 3.46
CA THR A 163 16.21 8.09 4.47
C THR A 163 14.79 8.47 4.12
N ILE A 164 13.83 7.90 4.86
CA ILE A 164 12.42 8.27 4.74
C ILE A 164 12.17 9.52 5.60
N ASP A 165 11.45 10.48 5.03
CA ASP A 165 11.11 11.71 5.75
C ASP A 165 10.27 11.41 6.99
N GLN A 166 10.63 12.03 8.11
CA GLN A 166 10.02 11.79 9.42
C GLN A 166 8.52 12.05 9.45
N LYS A 167 8.00 12.95 8.62
CA LYS A 167 6.55 13.23 8.54
C LYS A 167 5.72 12.01 8.14
N PHE A 168 6.34 11.01 7.48
CA PHE A 168 5.69 9.75 7.09
C PHE A 168 5.92 8.60 8.08
N LEU A 169 6.71 8.84 9.11
CA LEU A 169 7.02 7.87 10.15
C LEU A 169 6.38 8.23 11.50
N CYS A 170 6.25 9.51 11.81
CA CYS A 170 5.72 10.03 13.07
C CYS A 170 4.62 11.08 12.83
N PRO A 171 3.57 11.11 13.65
CA PRO A 171 3.28 10.25 14.81
C PRO A 171 2.78 8.85 14.43
N LYS A 172 2.51 8.60 13.14
CA LYS A 172 2.03 7.32 12.60
C LYS A 172 2.82 6.98 11.33
N MET A 173 3.24 5.74 11.20
CA MET A 173 3.83 5.25 9.97
C MET A 173 2.78 5.21 8.85
N GLU A 174 3.10 5.83 7.71
CA GLU A 174 2.19 6.00 6.58
C GLU A 174 2.80 5.54 5.25
N MET A 175 3.61 4.47 5.28
CA MET A 175 4.25 3.91 4.09
C MET A 175 3.23 3.45 3.04
N TYR A 176 2.02 3.10 3.46
CA TYR A 176 0.89 2.81 2.57
C TYR A 176 0.45 4.03 1.72
N ASN A 177 1.03 5.19 1.93
CA ASN A 177 0.84 6.39 1.11
C ASN A 177 1.97 6.59 0.08
N TYR A 178 3.00 5.74 0.02
CA TYR A 178 3.99 5.74 -1.05
C TYR A 178 3.45 4.99 -2.26
N ASP A 179 3.33 5.67 -3.39
CA ASP A 179 2.82 5.10 -4.63
C ASP A 179 3.95 4.57 -5.52
N TYR A 180 3.84 3.31 -5.94
CA TYR A 180 4.69 2.65 -6.93
C TYR A 180 4.02 2.73 -8.30
N TYR A 181 4.67 3.34 -9.28
CA TYR A 181 4.14 3.52 -10.64
C TYR A 181 4.68 2.46 -11.58
N TYR A 182 3.84 2.08 -12.54
CA TYR A 182 4.15 1.06 -13.53
C TYR A 182 3.58 1.43 -14.90
N GLY A 183 4.31 1.07 -15.98
CA GLY A 183 3.92 1.43 -17.35
C GLY A 183 4.45 2.78 -17.83
N ILE A 184 5.27 3.44 -17.02
CA ILE A 184 6.01 4.66 -17.36
C ILE A 184 7.48 4.54 -16.96
N GLU A 185 8.33 5.36 -17.59
CA GLU A 185 9.70 5.57 -17.18
C GLU A 185 9.80 6.89 -16.43
N TYR A 186 10.35 6.84 -15.21
CA TYR A 186 10.52 8.07 -14.42
C TYR A 186 11.81 8.03 -13.58
N GLU A 187 12.28 9.22 -13.22
CA GLU A 187 13.48 9.39 -12.41
C GLU A 187 13.26 10.45 -11.34
N PHE A 188 13.66 10.13 -10.13
CA PHE A 188 13.77 11.08 -9.03
C PHE A 188 15.23 11.52 -8.81
N ASP A 189 15.46 12.81 -8.72
CA ASP A 189 16.67 13.39 -8.17
C ASP A 189 16.38 13.93 -6.76
N ILE A 190 16.70 13.11 -5.75
CA ILE A 190 16.35 13.42 -4.36
C ILE A 190 17.26 14.48 -3.72
N SER A 191 18.32 14.93 -4.41
CA SER A 191 19.12 16.09 -4.00
C SER A 191 18.42 17.41 -4.24
N LYS A 192 17.40 17.41 -5.11
CA LYS A 192 16.62 18.61 -5.44
C LYS A 192 15.58 18.90 -4.38
N LYS A 193 15.06 20.11 -4.42
CA LYS A 193 13.93 20.52 -3.56
C LYS A 193 12.69 19.70 -3.86
N VAL A 194 11.87 19.50 -2.85
CA VAL A 194 10.52 18.93 -3.01
C VAL A 194 9.75 19.77 -4.05
N GLY A 195 9.11 19.11 -4.99
CA GLY A 195 8.42 19.72 -6.14
C GLY A 195 9.30 19.91 -7.40
N GLU A 196 10.60 19.58 -7.32
CA GLU A 196 11.55 19.65 -8.44
C GLU A 196 12.31 18.34 -8.64
N ARG A 197 11.85 17.26 -8.01
CA ARG A 197 12.56 15.97 -7.93
C ARG A 197 12.35 15.07 -9.13
N VAL A 198 11.24 15.23 -9.86
CA VAL A 198 10.97 14.46 -11.08
C VAL A 198 11.79 15.02 -12.23
N THR A 199 12.85 14.32 -12.64
CA THR A 199 13.80 14.77 -13.67
C THR A 199 13.65 14.06 -15.01
N LYS A 200 12.94 12.93 -15.03
CA LYS A 200 12.55 12.19 -16.23
C LYS A 200 11.13 11.71 -16.08
N LEU A 201 10.35 11.81 -17.15
CA LEU A 201 9.01 11.24 -17.26
C LEU A 201 8.74 10.89 -18.73
N ARG A 202 8.55 9.60 -19.01
CA ARG A 202 8.32 9.11 -20.38
C ARG A 202 7.27 7.99 -20.37
N TYR A 203 6.62 7.85 -21.50
CA TYR A 203 5.72 6.73 -21.78
C TYR A 203 6.16 6.03 -23.06
N LYS A 204 6.50 4.74 -22.98
CA LYS A 204 7.02 3.92 -24.08
C LYS A 204 8.23 4.58 -24.78
N GLY A 205 9.17 5.08 -24.01
CA GLY A 205 10.40 5.69 -24.49
C GLY A 205 10.27 7.14 -24.97
N GLU A 206 9.06 7.70 -25.06
CA GLU A 206 8.78 9.03 -25.60
C GLU A 206 8.28 10.00 -24.54
N GLU A 207 8.45 11.30 -24.76
CA GLU A 207 7.80 12.33 -23.95
C GLU A 207 6.29 12.22 -24.04
N ILE A 208 5.58 12.43 -22.93
CA ILE A 208 4.12 12.34 -22.90
C ILE A 208 3.50 13.50 -23.67
N GLY A 209 3.98 14.73 -23.44
CA GLY A 209 3.50 15.92 -24.11
C GLY A 209 1.99 16.16 -23.89
N SER A 210 1.25 16.40 -24.96
CA SER A 210 -0.19 16.64 -24.88
C SER A 210 -1.05 15.38 -24.80
N ARG A 211 -0.44 14.20 -24.76
CA ARG A 211 -1.18 12.92 -24.68
C ARG A 211 -1.94 12.83 -23.36
N LYS A 212 -3.13 12.25 -23.43
CA LYS A 212 -3.88 11.81 -22.27
C LYS A 212 -3.70 10.30 -22.14
N LEU A 213 -3.35 9.84 -20.96
CA LEU A 213 -3.13 8.44 -20.63
C LEU A 213 -4.19 7.95 -19.66
N SER A 214 -4.50 6.68 -19.72
CA SER A 214 -5.37 6.02 -18.76
C SER A 214 -4.53 5.50 -17.60
N LEU A 215 -4.87 5.90 -16.36
CA LEU A 215 -4.23 5.49 -15.13
C LEU A 215 -5.21 4.67 -14.28
N VAL A 216 -4.83 3.46 -13.90
CA VAL A 216 -5.57 2.69 -12.89
C VAL A 216 -4.99 2.92 -11.51
N LEU A 217 -5.87 3.19 -10.56
CA LEU A 217 -5.59 3.40 -9.14
C LEU A 217 -6.76 2.88 -8.28
N ASN A 218 -6.55 2.78 -6.99
CA ASN A 218 -7.60 2.32 -6.10
C ASN A 218 -8.59 3.44 -5.70
N ASN A 219 -9.76 3.03 -5.18
CA ASN A 219 -10.83 3.94 -4.75
C ASN A 219 -10.44 4.84 -3.58
N TYR A 220 -9.47 4.46 -2.76
CA TYR A 220 -8.93 5.31 -1.69
C TYR A 220 -8.12 6.47 -2.30
N ARG A 221 -7.29 6.17 -3.30
CA ARG A 221 -6.39 7.15 -3.90
C ARG A 221 -7.14 8.20 -4.74
N ILE A 222 -8.24 7.80 -5.44
CA ILE A 222 -9.03 8.76 -6.25
C ILE A 222 -9.66 9.88 -5.41
N THR A 223 -9.81 9.71 -4.11
CA THR A 223 -10.30 10.76 -3.20
C THR A 223 -9.26 11.81 -2.83
N GLY A 224 -8.01 11.67 -3.28
CA GLY A 224 -6.89 12.51 -2.88
C GLY A 224 -6.19 12.07 -1.60
N ALA A 225 -6.61 10.92 -1.06
CA ALA A 225 -6.04 10.38 0.17
C ALA A 225 -4.52 10.17 0.03
N GLY A 226 -3.80 10.41 1.12
CA GLY A 226 -2.34 10.39 1.14
C GLY A 226 -1.69 11.64 0.57
N GLY A 227 -2.46 12.72 0.30
CA GLY A 227 -1.96 13.99 -0.22
C GLY A 227 -1.79 14.04 -1.74
N TYR A 228 -2.46 13.15 -2.48
CA TYR A 228 -2.46 13.15 -3.94
C TYR A 228 -3.61 13.99 -4.51
N ASP A 229 -3.56 15.29 -4.32
CA ASP A 229 -4.63 16.26 -4.63
C ASP A 229 -4.97 16.37 -6.13
N ILE A 230 -4.18 15.74 -6.99
CA ILE A 230 -4.42 15.71 -8.42
C ILE A 230 -5.48 14.68 -8.81
N TYR A 231 -5.54 13.52 -8.16
CA TYR A 231 -6.42 12.45 -8.57
C TYR A 231 -7.92 12.77 -8.52
N PRO A 232 -8.43 13.52 -7.50
CA PRO A 232 -9.83 13.97 -7.50
C PRO A 232 -10.21 14.88 -8.67
N LYS A 233 -9.22 15.49 -9.33
CA LYS A 233 -9.41 16.39 -10.48
C LYS A 233 -9.41 15.64 -11.81
N CYS A 234 -8.97 14.39 -11.81
CA CYS A 234 -8.92 13.56 -13.00
C CYS A 234 -10.31 13.11 -13.42
N LYS A 235 -10.52 13.03 -14.73
CA LYS A 235 -11.76 12.48 -15.29
C LYS A 235 -11.81 10.97 -15.08
N VAL A 236 -12.80 10.48 -14.36
CA VAL A 236 -13.05 9.05 -14.22
C VAL A 236 -13.56 8.47 -15.54
N ILE A 237 -12.87 7.44 -16.02
CA ILE A 237 -13.24 6.70 -17.25
C ILE A 237 -14.10 5.50 -16.88
N ARG A 238 -13.69 4.75 -15.84
CA ARG A 238 -14.34 3.50 -15.43
C ARG A 238 -14.04 3.16 -13.98
N ILE A 239 -14.98 2.50 -13.33
CA ILE A 239 -14.83 1.89 -11.99
C ILE A 239 -15.02 0.37 -12.15
N LEU A 240 -14.13 -0.41 -11.52
CA LEU A 240 -14.27 -1.84 -11.37
C LEU A 240 -14.63 -2.13 -9.92
N ASP A 241 -15.77 -2.75 -9.71
CA ASP A 241 -16.23 -3.21 -8.39
C ASP A 241 -15.64 -4.61 -8.07
N LYS A 242 -14.32 -4.69 -8.14
CA LYS A 242 -13.50 -5.83 -7.70
C LYS A 242 -12.29 -5.29 -6.98
N ASP A 243 -11.95 -5.90 -5.87
CA ASP A 243 -10.76 -5.49 -5.17
C ASP A 243 -9.48 -6.11 -5.75
N VAL A 244 -8.36 -5.48 -5.43
CA VAL A 244 -7.03 -5.87 -5.94
C VAL A 244 -6.61 -7.24 -5.43
N GLN A 245 -7.01 -7.59 -4.20
CA GLN A 245 -6.70 -8.87 -3.57
C GLN A 245 -7.36 -10.02 -4.34
N ASP A 246 -8.67 -9.92 -4.58
CA ASP A 246 -9.43 -10.92 -5.34
C ASP A 246 -8.92 -11.06 -6.76
N LEU A 247 -8.66 -9.93 -7.45
CA LEU A 247 -8.06 -9.94 -8.79
C LEU A 247 -6.72 -10.67 -8.82
N SER A 248 -5.90 -10.46 -7.80
CA SER A 248 -4.58 -11.08 -7.70
C SER A 248 -4.66 -12.59 -7.47
N VAL A 249 -5.52 -13.02 -6.54
CA VAL A 249 -5.76 -14.45 -6.28
C VAL A 249 -6.36 -15.13 -7.51
N GLU A 250 -7.39 -14.55 -8.13
CA GLU A 250 -8.01 -15.09 -9.34
C GLU A 250 -7.01 -15.21 -10.50
N TYR A 251 -6.15 -14.20 -10.67
CA TYR A 251 -5.14 -14.21 -11.71
C TYR A 251 -4.14 -15.35 -11.52
N LEU A 252 -3.63 -15.54 -10.31
CA LEU A 252 -2.72 -16.63 -9.97
C LEU A 252 -3.38 -18.00 -10.16
N LEU A 253 -4.61 -18.17 -9.65
CA LEU A 253 -5.37 -19.42 -9.80
C LEU A 253 -5.62 -19.78 -11.27
N LYS A 254 -5.93 -18.79 -12.11
CA LYS A 254 -6.13 -18.99 -13.56
C LYS A 254 -4.88 -19.49 -14.27
N HIS A 255 -3.70 -19.16 -13.76
CA HIS A 255 -2.41 -19.53 -14.34
C HIS A 255 -1.70 -20.65 -13.55
N LYS A 256 -2.41 -21.34 -12.65
CA LYS A 256 -1.85 -22.43 -11.84
C LYS A 256 -1.17 -23.48 -12.71
N GLY A 257 0.01 -23.94 -12.28
CA GLY A 257 0.86 -24.87 -13.00
C GLY A 257 1.76 -24.23 -14.07
N LYS A 258 1.79 -22.90 -14.11
CA LYS A 258 2.75 -22.14 -14.92
C LYS A 258 3.36 -21.06 -14.04
N PRO A 259 4.64 -21.20 -13.65
CA PRO A 259 5.31 -20.15 -12.89
C PRO A 259 5.21 -18.81 -13.63
N LEU A 260 4.77 -17.78 -12.92
CA LEU A 260 4.56 -16.44 -13.47
C LEU A 260 5.78 -15.57 -13.26
N SER A 261 6.02 -14.69 -14.21
CA SER A 261 6.94 -13.55 -14.10
C SER A 261 6.29 -12.32 -14.74
N TRP A 262 6.74 -11.17 -14.33
CA TRP A 262 6.30 -9.87 -14.84
C TRP A 262 7.48 -8.92 -14.93
N PRO A 263 7.44 -7.93 -15.84
CA PRO A 263 8.48 -6.91 -15.94
C PRO A 263 8.62 -6.11 -14.64
N LYS A 264 9.80 -5.57 -14.41
CA LYS A 264 10.03 -4.57 -13.34
C LYS A 264 9.59 -3.19 -13.82
N ALA A 265 9.17 -2.35 -12.88
CA ALA A 265 8.94 -0.94 -13.15
C ALA A 265 10.22 -0.27 -13.65
N GLU A 266 10.09 0.66 -14.59
CA GLU A 266 11.20 1.38 -15.20
C GLU A 266 11.38 2.72 -14.48
N PHE A 267 12.12 2.72 -13.38
CA PHE A 267 12.43 3.97 -12.68
C PHE A 267 13.84 3.97 -12.11
N SER A 268 14.33 5.15 -11.76
CA SER A 268 15.59 5.34 -11.06
C SER A 268 15.50 6.46 -10.03
N THR A 269 16.36 6.36 -9.02
CA THR A 269 16.55 7.40 -8.01
C THR A 269 18.02 7.80 -8.01
N LYS A 270 18.30 9.09 -8.08
CA LYS A 270 19.65 9.66 -8.05
C LYS A 270 19.76 10.83 -7.07
N GLY A 271 20.93 11.46 -7.03
CA GLY A 271 21.22 12.59 -6.13
C GLY A 271 21.70 12.15 -4.76
N TYR A 272 22.14 10.89 -4.63
CA TYR A 272 22.79 10.36 -3.44
C TYR A 272 23.88 9.35 -3.86
N SER A 273 24.96 9.26 -3.11
CA SER A 273 25.94 8.17 -3.21
C SER A 273 25.72 7.21 -2.04
N ILE A 274 25.42 5.95 -2.34
CA ILE A 274 25.57 4.89 -1.34
C ILE A 274 27.01 4.41 -1.51
N ASP A 275 27.88 4.74 -0.56
CA ASP A 275 29.21 4.15 -0.49
C ASP A 275 29.04 2.70 -0.05
N THR A 276 28.95 1.79 -1.04
CA THR A 276 28.79 0.35 -0.80
C THR A 276 30.10 -0.32 -0.32
N GLU A 277 31.18 0.43 -0.21
CA GLU A 277 32.52 -0.09 0.20
C GLU A 277 32.82 0.00 1.70
N SER A 278 31.99 0.67 2.51
CA SER A 278 32.31 0.91 3.92
C SER A 278 31.82 -0.16 4.92
N HIS A 279 31.23 -1.27 4.43
CA HIS A 279 30.78 -2.39 5.27
C HIS A 279 31.28 -3.74 4.73
N LYS A 280 32.61 -3.87 4.60
CA LYS A 280 33.28 -5.17 4.57
C LYS A 280 34.10 -5.37 5.82
#